data_585674a1ff9fc6a3eae49d3d0a642be5
#
_entry.id   585674a1ff9fc6a3eae49d3d0a642be5
#
_cell.length_a   1.000
_cell.length_b   1.000
_cell.length_c   1.000
_cell.angle_alpha   90.00
_cell.angle_beta   90.00
_cell.angle_gamma   90.00
#
_symmetry.space_group_name_H-M   'P 1'
#
loop_
_entity.id
_entity.type
_entity.pdbx_description
1 polymer ?
#
loop_
_entity_poly.entity_id
_entity_poly.type
_entity_poly.pdbx_seq_one_letter_code
_entity_poly.pdbx_strand_id
1 'polypeptide(L)'
;YYDLIQKALESHPNPKNTLILETTDKKLEEYNFRLKKLLSYADKMHSHQDRWVDSIVPIGDQMAAYVLSQTALSWGILTQYVEATKLIKTDNEYGQANPNTMSIYQHCSSLETLIENGFTPIIGGGYGISLEKSMSLLGPDGLDITARLITGALEAKSIEFIS
;
A
#
# COMPACT_ATOMS: atom_id res chain seq x y z
N TYR A 1 -1.68 8.80 -14.33
CA TYR A 1 -2.06 9.10 -12.93
C TYR A 1 -2.21 10.61 -12.69
N TYR A 2 -1.26 11.44 -13.11
CA TYR A 2 -1.29 12.89 -12.93
C TYR A 2 -2.59 13.52 -13.46
N ASP A 3 -2.97 13.21 -14.70
CA ASP A 3 -4.20 13.71 -15.33
C ASP A 3 -5.48 13.30 -14.58
N LEU A 4 -5.48 12.09 -13.99
CA LEU A 4 -6.62 11.62 -13.20
C LEU A 4 -6.75 12.39 -11.89
N ILE A 5 -5.63 12.66 -11.22
CA ILE A 5 -5.61 13.44 -9.98
C ILE A 5 -6.06 14.88 -10.28
N GLN A 6 -5.53 15.52 -11.32
CA GLN A 6 -5.95 16.86 -11.71
C GLN A 6 -7.46 16.94 -11.99
N LYS A 7 -7.99 16.02 -12.78
CA LYS A 7 -9.44 15.97 -13.06
C LYS A 7 -10.28 15.78 -11.80
N ALA A 8 -9.83 14.92 -10.87
CA ALA A 8 -10.51 14.72 -9.60
C ALA A 8 -10.51 15.98 -8.74
N LEU A 9 -9.41 16.72 -8.71
CA LEU A 9 -9.26 17.98 -7.97
C LEU A 9 -10.07 19.12 -8.56
N GLU A 10 -10.17 19.19 -9.90
CA GLU A 10 -10.98 20.19 -10.61
C GLU A 10 -12.48 19.97 -10.39
N SER A 11 -12.92 18.72 -10.27
CA SER A 11 -14.33 18.37 -10.05
C SER A 11 -14.83 18.71 -8.64
N HIS A 12 -13.93 18.81 -7.65
CA HIS A 12 -14.27 19.11 -6.25
C HIS A 12 -13.29 20.14 -5.67
N PRO A 13 -13.52 21.45 -5.89
CA PRO A 13 -12.62 22.48 -5.43
C PRO A 13 -12.53 22.51 -3.90
N ASN A 14 -11.34 22.25 -3.37
CA ASN A 14 -11.02 22.30 -1.96
C ASN A 14 -9.80 23.22 -1.78
N PRO A 15 -9.80 24.14 -0.81
CA PRO A 15 -8.67 25.03 -0.56
C PRO A 15 -7.33 24.32 -0.32
N LYS A 16 -7.37 23.05 0.08
CA LYS A 16 -6.18 22.22 0.32
C LYS A 16 -5.67 21.49 -0.91
N ASN A 17 -6.36 21.57 -2.06
CA ASN A 17 -6.04 20.77 -3.24
C ASN A 17 -4.62 21.04 -3.77
N THR A 18 -4.14 22.27 -3.73
CA THR A 18 -2.77 22.59 -4.15
C THR A 18 -1.73 21.86 -3.32
N LEU A 19 -1.88 21.85 -2.00
CA LEU A 19 -0.97 21.13 -1.10
C LEU A 19 -1.07 19.61 -1.29
N ILE A 20 -2.28 19.08 -1.49
CA ILE A 20 -2.50 17.66 -1.78
C ILE A 20 -1.79 17.28 -3.08
N LEU A 21 -1.89 18.11 -4.13
CA LEU A 21 -1.24 17.87 -5.40
C LEU A 21 0.29 17.84 -5.24
N GLU A 22 0.87 18.89 -4.66
CA GLU A 22 2.32 18.98 -4.45
C GLU A 22 2.88 17.80 -3.64
N THR A 23 2.19 17.41 -2.55
CA THR A 23 2.61 16.27 -1.74
C THR A 23 2.47 14.94 -2.48
N THR A 24 1.46 14.82 -3.33
CA THR A 24 1.24 13.63 -4.15
C THR A 24 2.33 13.50 -5.20
N ASP A 25 2.62 14.57 -5.92
CA ASP A 25 3.67 14.59 -6.94
C ASP A 25 5.04 14.20 -6.36
N LYS A 26 5.40 14.83 -5.25
CA LYS A 26 6.64 14.50 -4.56
C LYS A 26 6.71 13.03 -4.18
N LYS A 27 5.62 12.46 -3.69
CA LYS A 27 5.56 11.04 -3.30
C LYS A 27 5.66 10.11 -4.51
N LEU A 28 5.01 10.45 -5.60
CA LEU A 28 5.10 9.69 -6.85
C LEU A 28 6.52 9.75 -7.45
N GLU A 29 7.21 10.89 -7.34
CA GLU A 29 8.61 11.01 -7.74
C GLU A 29 9.53 10.11 -6.90
N GLU A 30 9.32 10.00 -5.57
CA GLU A 30 10.04 9.07 -4.70
C GLU A 30 9.85 7.61 -5.15
N TYR A 31 8.62 7.19 -5.45
CA TYR A 31 8.32 5.85 -5.95
C TYR A 31 8.96 5.60 -7.33
N ASN A 32 8.86 6.55 -8.25
CA ASN A 32 9.48 6.45 -9.57
C ASN A 32 11.00 6.36 -9.49
N PHE A 33 11.63 7.14 -8.61
CA PHE A 33 13.06 7.06 -8.38
C PHE A 33 13.47 5.68 -7.84
N ARG A 34 12.73 5.17 -6.85
CA ARG A 34 12.95 3.83 -6.30
C ARG A 34 12.80 2.74 -7.36
N LEU A 35 11.74 2.82 -8.18
CA LEU A 35 11.50 1.87 -9.28
C LEU A 35 12.64 1.88 -10.29
N LYS A 36 13.04 3.06 -10.78
CA LYS A 36 14.17 3.20 -11.73
C LYS A 36 15.46 2.62 -11.16
N LYS A 37 15.73 2.87 -9.88
CA LYS A 37 16.90 2.33 -9.19
C LYS A 37 16.86 0.80 -9.15
N LEU A 38 15.73 0.20 -8.75
CA LEU A 38 15.57 -1.25 -8.71
C LEU A 38 15.73 -1.86 -10.11
N LEU A 39 15.08 -1.31 -11.12
CA LEU A 39 15.19 -1.79 -12.51
C LEU A 39 16.64 -1.71 -13.04
N SER A 40 17.40 -0.68 -12.67
CA SER A 40 18.80 -0.57 -13.08
C SER A 40 19.74 -1.64 -12.48
N TYR A 41 19.31 -2.27 -11.39
CA TYR A 41 20.06 -3.37 -10.77
C TYR A 41 19.57 -4.75 -11.25
N ALA A 42 18.31 -4.87 -11.70
CA ALA A 42 17.73 -6.13 -12.12
C ALA A 42 18.52 -6.81 -13.24
N ASP A 43 19.00 -6.03 -14.22
CA ASP A 43 19.81 -6.53 -15.33
C ASP A 43 21.18 -7.12 -14.89
N LYS A 44 21.66 -6.76 -13.72
CA LYS A 44 22.98 -7.16 -13.21
C LYS A 44 22.93 -8.38 -12.28
N MET A 45 21.75 -8.79 -11.85
CA MET A 45 21.56 -9.83 -10.84
C MET A 45 20.81 -11.02 -11.39
N HIS A 46 21.55 -12.04 -11.82
CA HIS A 46 20.97 -13.32 -12.28
C HIS A 46 20.56 -14.25 -11.14
N SER A 47 20.89 -13.92 -9.89
CA SER A 47 20.54 -14.70 -8.70
C SER A 47 19.44 -14.01 -7.88
N HIS A 48 18.55 -14.80 -7.26
CA HIS A 48 17.45 -14.32 -6.40
C HIS A 48 16.35 -13.55 -7.14
N GLN A 49 15.90 -14.04 -8.29
CA GLN A 49 14.90 -13.42 -9.14
C GLN A 49 13.61 -13.05 -8.37
N ASP A 50 13.10 -13.95 -7.51
CA ASP A 50 11.86 -13.73 -6.76
C ASP A 50 11.96 -12.54 -5.81
N ARG A 51 13.08 -12.40 -5.10
CA ARG A 51 13.32 -11.25 -4.20
C ARG A 51 13.32 -9.90 -4.93
N TRP A 52 13.78 -9.88 -6.18
CA TRP A 52 13.73 -8.67 -7.02
C TRP A 52 12.31 -8.35 -7.46
N VAL A 53 11.57 -9.36 -7.90
CA VAL A 53 10.15 -9.23 -8.26
C VAL A 53 9.37 -8.70 -7.06
N ASP A 54 9.58 -9.27 -5.87
CA ASP A 54 8.96 -8.84 -4.62
C ASP A 54 9.28 -7.39 -4.24
N SER A 55 10.43 -6.88 -4.67
CA SER A 55 10.83 -5.49 -4.42
C SER A 55 10.23 -4.49 -5.42
N ILE A 56 9.88 -4.94 -6.62
CA ILE A 56 9.44 -4.09 -7.74
C ILE A 56 7.92 -4.04 -7.82
N VAL A 57 7.26 -5.20 -7.82
CA VAL A 57 5.80 -5.32 -8.05
C VAL A 57 4.97 -4.47 -7.07
N PRO A 58 5.25 -4.47 -5.76
CA PRO A 58 4.45 -3.70 -4.81
C PRO A 58 4.46 -2.19 -5.02
N ILE A 59 5.42 -1.65 -5.78
CA ILE A 59 5.51 -0.19 -6.00
C ILE A 59 4.25 0.31 -6.72
N GLY A 60 3.72 -0.45 -7.67
CA GLY A 60 2.47 -0.10 -8.36
C GLY A 60 1.28 0.01 -7.40
N ASP A 61 1.12 -0.98 -6.53
CA ASP A 61 0.03 -1.00 -5.54
C ASP A 61 0.19 0.11 -4.49
N GLN A 62 1.43 0.39 -4.07
CA GLN A 62 1.75 1.51 -3.18
C GLN A 62 1.34 2.85 -3.80
N MET A 63 1.69 3.07 -5.07
CA MET A 63 1.33 4.28 -5.80
C MET A 63 -0.19 4.42 -5.95
N ALA A 64 -0.88 3.33 -6.34
CA ALA A 64 -2.33 3.33 -6.54
C ALA A 64 -3.07 3.63 -5.24
N ALA A 65 -2.73 2.95 -4.13
CA ALA A 65 -3.35 3.18 -2.84
C ALA A 65 -3.07 4.59 -2.30
N TYR A 66 -1.86 5.11 -2.50
CA TYR A 66 -1.52 6.47 -2.12
C TYR A 66 -2.34 7.50 -2.89
N VAL A 67 -2.41 7.38 -4.22
CA VAL A 67 -3.21 8.27 -5.09
C VAL A 67 -4.69 8.21 -4.70
N LEU A 68 -5.24 7.01 -4.48
CA LEU A 68 -6.63 6.86 -4.04
C LEU A 68 -6.89 7.59 -2.72
N SER A 69 -5.99 7.46 -1.75
CA SER A 69 -6.09 8.15 -0.47
C SER A 69 -6.10 9.67 -0.65
N GLN A 70 -5.20 10.22 -1.46
CA GLN A 70 -5.11 11.67 -1.70
C GLN A 70 -6.33 12.18 -2.49
N THR A 71 -6.82 11.41 -3.45
CA THR A 71 -8.03 11.75 -4.21
C THR A 71 -9.26 11.81 -3.30
N ALA A 72 -9.47 10.79 -2.46
CA ALA A 72 -10.58 10.80 -1.51
C ALA A 72 -10.47 11.96 -0.49
N LEU A 73 -9.25 12.26 -0.03
CA LEU A 73 -9.00 13.41 0.84
C LEU A 73 -9.37 14.74 0.16
N SER A 74 -9.09 14.88 -1.14
CA SER A 74 -9.46 16.06 -1.92
C SER A 74 -10.98 16.25 -2.02
N TRP A 75 -11.74 15.18 -1.94
CA TRP A 75 -13.20 15.18 -1.91
C TRP A 75 -13.79 15.39 -0.51
N GLY A 76 -12.92 15.61 0.50
CA GLY A 76 -13.34 15.85 1.88
C GLY A 76 -13.58 14.58 2.68
N ILE A 77 -13.25 13.40 2.14
CA ILE A 77 -13.28 12.15 2.90
C ILE A 77 -11.99 12.05 3.70
N LEU A 78 -12.10 11.95 5.01
CA LEU A 78 -10.94 11.80 5.89
C LEU A 78 -10.28 10.43 5.68
N THR A 79 -9.29 10.39 4.82
CA THR A 79 -8.52 9.18 4.50
C THR A 79 -7.07 9.32 4.92
N GLN A 80 -6.45 8.18 5.24
CA GLN A 80 -5.02 8.10 5.48
C GLN A 80 -4.42 6.89 4.79
N TYR A 81 -3.41 7.10 3.95
CA TYR A 81 -2.62 6.01 3.40
C TYR A 81 -1.80 5.33 4.49
N VAL A 82 -1.91 4.02 4.56
CA VAL A 82 -1.13 3.18 5.48
C VAL A 82 -0.34 2.16 4.68
N GLU A 83 0.96 2.14 4.87
CA GLU A 83 1.86 1.21 4.19
C GLU A 83 1.64 -0.22 4.70
N ALA A 84 1.34 -1.17 3.80
CA ALA A 84 1.07 -2.56 4.18
C ALA A 84 2.24 -3.20 4.94
N THR A 85 3.48 -2.82 4.65
CA THR A 85 4.67 -3.33 5.35
C THR A 85 4.72 -2.99 6.84
N LYS A 86 3.96 -2.00 7.28
CA LYS A 86 3.81 -1.68 8.71
C LYS A 86 2.92 -2.71 9.41
N LEU A 87 1.98 -3.29 8.68
CA LEU A 87 0.94 -4.19 9.18
C LEU A 87 1.29 -5.66 8.93
N ILE A 88 1.67 -5.99 7.69
CA ILE A 88 1.87 -7.35 7.21
C ILE A 88 3.33 -7.75 7.38
N LYS A 89 3.57 -8.66 8.31
CA LYS A 89 4.87 -9.32 8.52
C LYS A 89 4.82 -10.72 7.94
N THR A 90 5.89 -11.16 7.30
CA THR A 90 5.98 -12.44 6.62
C THR A 90 7.25 -13.20 7.00
N ASP A 91 7.33 -14.45 6.54
CA ASP A 91 8.59 -15.17 6.45
C ASP A 91 9.48 -14.66 5.29
N ASN A 92 10.52 -15.42 4.94
CA ASN A 92 11.46 -15.08 3.86
C ASN A 92 11.21 -15.91 2.57
N GLU A 93 10.01 -16.49 2.42
CA GLU A 93 9.63 -17.23 1.20
C GLU A 93 9.17 -16.23 0.13
N TYR A 94 10.15 -15.71 -0.66
CA TYR A 94 9.88 -14.71 -1.68
C TYR A 94 9.00 -15.26 -2.81
N GLY A 95 8.14 -14.41 -3.38
CA GLY A 95 7.15 -14.76 -4.41
C GLY A 95 5.84 -15.31 -3.85
N GLN A 96 5.85 -16.00 -2.71
CA GLN A 96 4.67 -16.56 -2.04
C GLN A 96 4.89 -16.63 -0.52
N ALA A 97 5.15 -15.50 0.09
CA ALA A 97 5.47 -15.39 1.50
C ALA A 97 4.26 -15.70 2.42
N ASN A 98 4.53 -16.38 3.52
CA ASN A 98 3.53 -16.70 4.52
C ASN A 98 3.39 -15.55 5.52
N PRO A 99 2.19 -15.00 5.72
CA PRO A 99 1.96 -13.92 6.67
C PRO A 99 2.01 -14.44 8.12
N ASN A 100 2.66 -13.69 9.00
CA ASN A 100 2.67 -13.95 10.43
C ASN A 100 1.42 -13.36 11.06
N THR A 101 0.36 -14.16 11.19
CA THR A 101 -0.96 -13.74 11.66
C THR A 101 -0.90 -13.05 13.03
N MET A 102 -0.16 -13.60 13.99
CA MET A 102 -0.08 -13.02 15.33
C MET A 102 0.56 -11.62 15.32
N SER A 103 1.62 -11.44 14.54
CA SER A 103 2.26 -10.13 14.36
C SER A 103 1.32 -9.13 13.70
N ILE A 104 0.51 -9.56 12.74
CA ILE A 104 -0.46 -8.72 12.05
C ILE A 104 -1.53 -8.20 13.01
N TYR A 105 -2.08 -9.05 13.86
CA TYR A 105 -3.04 -8.65 14.88
C TYR A 105 -2.46 -7.55 15.79
N GLN A 106 -1.21 -7.70 16.22
CA GLN A 106 -0.54 -6.69 17.05
C GLN A 106 -0.36 -5.35 16.34
N HIS A 107 -0.04 -5.37 15.03
CA HIS A 107 0.21 -4.14 14.26
C HIS A 107 -1.08 -3.44 13.81
N CYS A 108 -2.19 -4.17 13.66
CA CYS A 108 -3.47 -3.60 13.25
C CYS A 108 -4.12 -2.71 14.33
N SER A 109 -3.68 -2.75 15.59
CA SER A 109 -4.14 -1.82 16.62
C SER A 109 -3.96 -0.34 16.24
N SER A 110 -2.96 -0.05 15.43
CA SER A 110 -2.75 1.31 14.89
C SER A 110 -3.86 1.75 13.94
N LEU A 111 -4.53 0.82 13.26
CA LEU A 111 -5.68 1.10 12.39
C LEU A 111 -6.93 1.42 13.22
N GLU A 112 -7.14 0.74 14.34
CA GLU A 112 -8.24 1.02 15.25
C GLU A 112 -8.20 2.47 15.71
N THR A 113 -7.03 2.95 16.14
CA THR A 113 -6.84 4.35 16.53
C THR A 113 -7.15 5.32 15.40
N LEU A 114 -6.78 5.01 14.15
CA LEU A 114 -7.13 5.85 13.00
C LEU A 114 -8.63 5.89 12.76
N ILE A 115 -9.30 4.72 12.83
CA ILE A 115 -10.75 4.58 12.62
C ILE A 115 -11.52 5.32 13.72
N GLU A 116 -11.11 5.18 14.98
CA GLU A 116 -11.70 5.89 16.13
C GLU A 116 -11.59 7.41 15.99
N ASN A 117 -10.51 7.90 15.36
CA ASN A 117 -10.34 9.32 15.04
C ASN A 117 -11.08 9.75 13.76
N GLY A 118 -11.92 8.90 13.18
CA GLY A 118 -12.78 9.20 12.03
C GLY A 118 -12.07 9.11 10.67
N PHE A 119 -10.85 8.55 10.62
CA PHE A 119 -10.16 8.32 9.35
C PHE A 119 -10.55 6.98 8.72
N THR A 120 -10.59 6.96 7.40
CA THR A 120 -10.67 5.73 6.61
C THR A 120 -9.26 5.35 6.14
N PRO A 121 -8.65 4.26 6.67
CA PRO A 121 -7.36 3.79 6.22
C PRO A 121 -7.43 3.28 4.78
N ILE A 122 -6.52 3.71 3.93
CA ILE A 122 -6.32 3.18 2.57
C ILE A 122 -5.01 2.40 2.56
N ILE A 123 -5.07 1.12 2.24
CA ILE A 123 -3.95 0.20 2.36
C ILE A 123 -3.74 -0.48 1.03
N GLY A 124 -2.51 -0.45 0.50
CA GLY A 124 -2.11 -1.34 -0.59
C GLY A 124 -1.98 -2.77 -0.07
N GLY A 125 -2.27 -3.76 -0.89
CA GLY A 125 -2.26 -5.16 -0.46
C GLY A 125 -1.40 -6.05 -1.35
N GLY A 126 -1.38 -7.34 -1.03
CA GLY A 126 -0.65 -8.36 -1.79
C GLY A 126 0.82 -8.50 -1.40
N TYR A 127 1.30 -7.73 -0.45
CA TYR A 127 2.70 -7.73 -0.03
C TYR A 127 2.85 -7.40 1.47
N GLY A 128 4.00 -7.73 2.00
CA GLY A 128 4.40 -7.42 3.36
C GLY A 128 5.89 -7.14 3.47
N ILE A 129 6.42 -7.30 4.66
CA ILE A 129 7.85 -7.19 4.94
C ILE A 129 8.34 -8.46 5.65
N SER A 130 9.39 -9.05 5.10
CA SER A 130 9.99 -10.27 5.61
C SER A 130 10.84 -10.03 6.87
N LEU A 131 11.25 -11.11 7.52
CA LEU A 131 12.17 -11.08 8.67
C LEU A 131 13.50 -10.37 8.33
N GLU A 132 13.95 -10.46 7.08
CA GLU A 132 15.15 -9.77 6.58
C GLU A 132 14.91 -8.30 6.20
N LYS A 133 13.73 -7.75 6.52
CA LYS A 133 13.33 -6.37 6.19
C LYS A 133 13.30 -6.08 4.68
N SER A 134 13.04 -7.09 3.88
CA SER A 134 12.81 -6.99 2.44
C SER A 134 11.33 -7.08 2.13
N MET A 135 10.90 -6.44 1.05
CA MET A 135 9.54 -6.63 0.53
C MET A 135 9.33 -8.10 0.17
N SER A 136 8.12 -8.60 0.38
CA SER A 136 7.72 -9.96 0.08
C SER A 136 6.28 -10.00 -0.43
N LEU A 137 6.04 -10.69 -1.55
CA LEU A 137 4.72 -10.88 -2.12
C LEU A 137 4.01 -12.04 -1.42
N LEU A 138 2.69 -11.91 -1.24
CA LEU A 138 1.84 -12.96 -0.67
C LEU A 138 1.34 -13.97 -1.72
N GLY A 139 1.80 -13.83 -2.97
CA GLY A 139 1.40 -14.69 -4.07
C GLY A 139 0.13 -14.22 -4.81
N PRO A 140 -0.46 -15.09 -5.66
CA PRO A 140 -1.53 -14.71 -6.60
C PRO A 140 -2.75 -14.06 -5.97
N ASP A 141 -3.20 -14.55 -4.81
CA ASP A 141 -4.38 -14.04 -4.10
C ASP A 141 -4.00 -13.04 -2.99
N GLY A 142 -2.85 -12.42 -3.10
CA GLY A 142 -2.26 -11.60 -2.04
C GLY A 142 -3.14 -10.43 -1.59
N LEU A 143 -3.90 -9.80 -2.50
CA LEU A 143 -4.85 -8.73 -2.17
C LEU A 143 -5.97 -9.25 -1.27
N ASP A 144 -6.58 -10.38 -1.63
CA ASP A 144 -7.65 -11.01 -0.86
C ASP A 144 -7.14 -11.50 0.49
N ILE A 145 -5.93 -12.08 0.51
CA ILE A 145 -5.25 -12.49 1.75
C ILE A 145 -5.07 -11.28 2.67
N THR A 146 -4.55 -10.18 2.16
CA THR A 146 -4.36 -8.94 2.93
C THR A 146 -5.68 -8.43 3.49
N ALA A 147 -6.72 -8.36 2.66
CA ALA A 147 -8.03 -7.91 3.08
C ALA A 147 -8.62 -8.77 4.20
N ARG A 148 -8.55 -10.10 4.08
CA ARG A 148 -9.03 -11.05 5.09
C ARG A 148 -8.24 -10.96 6.40
N LEU A 149 -6.92 -10.82 6.34
CA LEU A 149 -6.06 -10.69 7.52
C LEU A 149 -6.38 -9.42 8.31
N ILE A 150 -6.51 -8.29 7.62
CA ILE A 150 -6.82 -7.01 8.26
C ILE A 150 -8.26 -7.02 8.80
N THR A 151 -9.23 -7.53 8.03
CA THR A 151 -10.63 -7.66 8.45
C THR A 151 -10.74 -8.54 9.71
N GLY A 152 -10.03 -9.66 9.74
CA GLY A 152 -9.98 -10.53 10.91
C GLY A 152 -9.32 -9.87 12.13
N ALA A 153 -8.22 -9.13 11.91
CA ALA A 153 -7.50 -8.46 12.99
C ALA A 153 -8.31 -7.29 13.62
N LEU A 154 -9.15 -6.64 12.83
CA LEU A 154 -10.03 -5.56 13.28
C LEU A 154 -11.42 -6.06 13.76
N GLU A 155 -11.66 -7.36 13.74
CA GLU A 155 -12.98 -7.96 14.06
C GLU A 155 -14.11 -7.28 13.28
N ALA A 156 -13.85 -6.94 12.01
CA ALA A 156 -14.79 -6.20 11.18
C ALA A 156 -16.06 -7.02 10.91
N LYS A 157 -17.20 -6.35 10.85
CA LYS A 157 -18.52 -7.00 10.67
C LYS A 157 -18.71 -7.63 9.30
N SER A 158 -18.07 -7.08 8.28
CA SER A 158 -18.20 -7.54 6.89
C SER A 158 -16.98 -7.16 6.07
N ILE A 159 -16.81 -7.86 4.96
CA ILE A 159 -15.86 -7.54 3.89
C ILE A 159 -16.63 -7.58 2.57
N GLU A 160 -16.40 -6.58 1.72
CA GLU A 160 -16.95 -6.53 0.36
C GLU A 160 -15.82 -6.57 -0.64
N PHE A 161 -15.95 -7.44 -1.65
CA PHE A 161 -15.06 -7.47 -2.79
C PHE A 161 -15.77 -6.80 -3.97
N ILE A 162 -15.17 -5.74 -4.49
CA ILE A 162 -15.70 -4.99 -5.64
C ILE A 162 -14.88 -5.39 -6.87
N SER A 163 -15.53 -5.92 -7.89
CA SER A 163 -14.94 -6.36 -9.16
C SER A 163 -15.42 -5.48 -10.31
#